data_87425b7bfc67acadbe4af845439b6432
#
_entry.id   87425b7bfc67acadbe4af845439b6432
#
_cell.length_a   1.000
_cell.length_b   1.000
_cell.length_c   1.000
_cell.angle_alpha   90.00
_cell.angle_beta   90.00
_cell.angle_gamma   90.00
#
_symmetry.space_group_name_H-M   'P 1'
#
loop_
_entity.id
_entity.type
_entity.pdbx_description
1 polymer ?
#
loop_
_entity_poly.entity_id
_entity_poly.type
_entity_poly.pdbx_seq_one_letter_code
_entity_poly.pdbx_strand_id
1 'polypeptide(L)'
;MNEQQSRRNERRTGVSEQRYDVLVVGGGINGAGIARDLAGRGLRVMVVEQDDLAAHTSSSSTKLIHGGLRYLEYYEFSLVRKALQEREVLLKSAPHIMWPLRFVMPHDAAQRPAWMIRIGLFLYDHLARREVLPGSVGVDLRTHAAGAPLKADYRRGFEYSDGWVDDARLVVLNAIDAQQRGATVLTGTRCTAVQRGADGWTATLQDRAGRTQTVWARALVNAAGPWAEAFLRGVAKPAAGEALATKSLRLVKGSHIVVPRCFEHEHAYIFQNPDKRIIFAIPYEQDFTLIGTTDVEVQGDPREARIDAQETAYLCEQASRYFKRAITPADVVWAYSGVRPLLDDASGDPSAVTRDYLLESLPGAAPLLSVWGGKITTFRKLAEEAADEVTRLLGESRPAWTEGAFLPGGDLSAWVGPAQRPDTDFERLVIEVQRRYPKLGARLARRLARAYGARVDQVLGTAAAPKPLGAEVAPGLFEAELHYLVAQEWARDADAVLWRRSKLGLHYTAEQRQAVADWMAVHGTAPGLAEDSTTCN
;
A
#
# COMPACT_ATOMS: atom_id res chain seq x y z
N MET A 1 -46.95 -28.06 -12.78
CA MET A 1 -45.90 -27.83 -13.80
C MET A 1 -44.56 -28.15 -13.15
N ASN A 2 -43.88 -29.18 -13.65
CA ASN A 2 -42.98 -30.09 -12.99
C ASN A 2 -41.62 -29.50 -12.64
N GLU A 3 -41.07 -29.81 -11.41
CA GLU A 3 -39.68 -29.64 -11.00
C GLU A 3 -38.64 -30.18 -12.00
N GLN A 4 -39.01 -31.15 -12.83
CA GLN A 4 -38.16 -31.65 -13.90
C GLN A 4 -38.00 -30.68 -15.08
N GLN A 5 -38.91 -29.71 -15.26
CA GLN A 5 -38.83 -28.68 -16.29
C GLN A 5 -37.94 -27.51 -15.81
N SER A 6 -37.91 -27.24 -14.52
CA SER A 6 -36.98 -26.29 -13.90
C SER A 6 -35.53 -26.78 -14.02
N ARG A 7 -35.26 -28.05 -13.67
CA ARG A 7 -33.92 -28.66 -13.77
C ARG A 7 -33.44 -28.87 -15.23
N ARG A 8 -34.34 -28.85 -16.21
CA ARG A 8 -33.99 -28.91 -17.63
C ARG A 8 -33.65 -27.53 -18.22
N ASN A 9 -34.17 -26.45 -17.67
CA ASN A 9 -33.79 -25.09 -18.04
C ASN A 9 -32.45 -24.67 -17.44
N GLU A 10 -32.10 -25.16 -16.26
CA GLU A 10 -30.79 -24.90 -15.62
C GLU A 10 -29.61 -25.57 -16.39
N ARG A 11 -29.88 -26.60 -17.22
CA ARG A 11 -28.86 -27.26 -18.07
C ARG A 11 -28.62 -26.62 -19.43
N ARG A 12 -29.31 -25.52 -19.74
CA ARG A 12 -29.25 -24.87 -21.09
C ARG A 12 -28.42 -23.60 -21.15
N THR A 13 -27.94 -23.06 -19.99
CA THR A 13 -26.96 -22.01 -19.94
C THR A 13 -25.71 -22.57 -19.28
N GLY A 14 -24.83 -23.17 -20.06
CA GLY A 14 -23.61 -23.84 -19.60
C GLY A 14 -22.50 -22.94 -19.14
N VAL A 15 -22.80 -21.83 -18.45
CA VAL A 15 -21.83 -21.02 -17.69
C VAL A 15 -22.01 -21.43 -16.24
N SER A 16 -21.09 -22.19 -15.67
CA SER A 16 -21.07 -22.46 -14.24
C SER A 16 -20.81 -21.13 -13.53
N GLU A 17 -21.86 -20.55 -12.94
CA GLU A 17 -21.73 -19.35 -12.13
C GLU A 17 -20.73 -19.60 -11.00
N GLN A 18 -19.59 -18.90 -11.04
CA GLN A 18 -18.60 -19.03 -9.98
C GLN A 18 -19.14 -18.38 -8.70
N ARG A 19 -19.19 -19.15 -7.62
CA ARG A 19 -19.79 -18.72 -6.33
C ARG A 19 -18.72 -18.48 -5.29
N TYR A 20 -18.82 -17.32 -4.64
CA TYR A 20 -17.94 -16.87 -3.57
C TYR A 20 -18.73 -16.55 -2.30
N ASP A 21 -18.06 -16.57 -1.16
CA ASP A 21 -18.65 -16.06 0.07
C ASP A 21 -18.59 -14.52 0.08
N VAL A 22 -17.49 -13.96 -0.42
CA VAL A 22 -17.30 -12.50 -0.46
C VAL A 22 -16.67 -12.06 -1.78
N LEU A 23 -17.26 -11.04 -2.41
CA LEU A 23 -16.65 -10.26 -3.49
C LEU A 23 -16.10 -8.95 -2.92
N VAL A 24 -14.80 -8.72 -3.06
CA VAL A 24 -14.13 -7.48 -2.68
C VAL A 24 -13.82 -6.68 -3.94
N VAL A 25 -14.32 -5.46 -4.05
CA VAL A 25 -14.08 -4.54 -5.17
C VAL A 25 -13.05 -3.51 -4.77
N GLY A 26 -11.87 -3.54 -5.44
CA GLY A 26 -10.71 -2.68 -5.21
C GLY A 26 -9.51 -3.45 -4.65
N GLY A 27 -8.38 -3.41 -5.39
CA GLY A 27 -7.10 -4.06 -5.06
C GLY A 27 -6.08 -3.11 -4.40
N GLY A 28 -6.54 -2.06 -3.73
CA GLY A 28 -5.72 -1.22 -2.87
C GLY A 28 -5.42 -1.88 -1.52
N ILE A 29 -4.73 -1.15 -0.61
CA ILE A 29 -4.29 -1.70 0.68
C ILE A 29 -5.44 -2.23 1.54
N ASN A 30 -6.60 -1.54 1.54
CA ASN A 30 -7.76 -1.97 2.33
C ASN A 30 -8.37 -3.24 1.73
N GLY A 31 -8.63 -3.28 0.42
CA GLY A 31 -9.23 -4.46 -0.21
C GLY A 31 -8.33 -5.69 -0.16
N ALA A 32 -7.03 -5.54 -0.43
CA ALA A 32 -6.06 -6.63 -0.32
C ALA A 32 -5.95 -7.15 1.13
N GLY A 33 -5.94 -6.23 2.12
CA GLY A 33 -5.92 -6.59 3.53
C GLY A 33 -7.18 -7.33 3.99
N ILE A 34 -8.36 -6.85 3.59
CA ILE A 34 -9.66 -7.49 3.89
C ILE A 34 -9.74 -8.87 3.25
N ALA A 35 -9.32 -8.99 2.00
CA ALA A 35 -9.32 -10.28 1.32
C ALA A 35 -8.38 -11.30 1.98
N ARG A 36 -7.19 -10.84 2.41
CA ARG A 36 -6.25 -11.64 3.19
C ARG A 36 -6.87 -12.16 4.48
N ASP A 37 -7.49 -11.26 5.24
CA ASP A 37 -8.08 -11.62 6.53
C ASP A 37 -9.23 -12.62 6.36
N LEU A 38 -10.18 -12.33 5.46
CA LEU A 38 -11.32 -13.21 5.18
C LEU A 38 -10.89 -14.58 4.63
N ALA A 39 -9.93 -14.63 3.70
CA ALA A 39 -9.42 -15.89 3.17
C ALA A 39 -8.71 -16.72 4.26
N GLY A 40 -7.96 -16.07 5.15
CA GLY A 40 -7.33 -16.72 6.29
C GLY A 40 -8.33 -17.26 7.32
N ARG A 41 -9.53 -16.70 7.37
CA ARG A 41 -10.66 -17.25 8.13
C ARG A 41 -11.38 -18.38 7.39
N GLY A 42 -10.93 -18.77 6.18
CA GLY A 42 -11.47 -19.90 5.42
C GLY A 42 -12.71 -19.57 4.59
N LEU A 43 -12.95 -18.29 4.27
CA LEU A 43 -13.99 -17.87 3.32
C LEU A 43 -13.46 -17.94 1.90
N ARG A 44 -14.34 -18.25 0.93
CA ARG A 44 -14.04 -18.16 -0.50
C ARG A 44 -14.17 -16.70 -0.94
N VAL A 45 -13.04 -16.06 -1.17
CA VAL A 45 -12.98 -14.63 -1.48
C VAL A 45 -12.54 -14.41 -2.92
N MET A 46 -13.19 -13.47 -3.60
CA MET A 46 -12.69 -12.91 -4.86
C MET A 46 -12.36 -11.43 -4.66
N VAL A 47 -11.17 -11.01 -5.14
CA VAL A 47 -10.81 -9.60 -5.26
C VAL A 47 -10.77 -9.23 -6.72
N VAL A 48 -11.37 -8.11 -7.07
CA VAL A 48 -11.31 -7.55 -8.43
C VAL A 48 -10.72 -6.15 -8.37
N GLU A 49 -9.68 -5.94 -9.21
CA GLU A 49 -9.00 -4.66 -9.37
C GLU A 49 -9.01 -4.28 -10.86
N GLN A 50 -9.53 -3.09 -11.16
CA GLN A 50 -9.68 -2.63 -12.54
C GLN A 50 -8.36 -2.39 -13.28
N ASP A 51 -7.32 -2.01 -12.52
CA ASP A 51 -5.99 -1.71 -13.04
C ASP A 51 -4.98 -2.74 -12.52
N ASP A 52 -3.87 -2.31 -11.94
CA ASP A 52 -2.90 -3.14 -11.25
C ASP A 52 -3.03 -2.98 -9.73
N LEU A 53 -2.56 -3.96 -8.97
CA LEU A 53 -2.45 -3.84 -7.52
C LEU A 53 -1.66 -2.58 -7.14
N ALA A 54 -2.20 -1.81 -6.21
CA ALA A 54 -1.60 -0.55 -5.78
C ALA A 54 -1.42 0.51 -6.88
N ALA A 55 -2.12 0.47 -8.00
CA ALA A 55 -1.93 1.41 -9.10
C ALA A 55 -2.22 2.88 -8.75
N HIS A 56 -2.95 3.12 -7.67
CA HIS A 56 -3.44 4.45 -7.29
C HIS A 56 -2.92 4.90 -5.91
N THR A 57 -3.81 5.34 -5.02
CA THR A 57 -3.48 5.92 -3.70
C THR A 57 -2.51 5.07 -2.89
N SER A 58 -2.63 3.74 -2.97
CA SER A 58 -1.85 2.82 -2.13
C SER A 58 -0.37 2.71 -2.48
N SER A 59 0.10 3.19 -3.63
CA SER A 59 1.53 3.33 -3.98
C SER A 59 2.01 4.78 -3.95
N SER A 60 1.11 5.72 -3.67
CA SER A 60 1.37 7.15 -3.73
C SER A 60 1.36 7.80 -2.35
N SER A 61 1.65 7.02 -1.30
CA SER A 61 1.77 7.51 0.08
C SER A 61 3.14 8.19 0.32
N THR A 62 3.32 8.77 1.50
CA THR A 62 4.64 9.24 1.98
C THR A 62 5.56 8.06 2.38
N LYS A 63 5.08 6.81 2.22
CA LYS A 63 5.80 5.56 2.53
C LYS A 63 6.19 5.42 4.00
N LEU A 64 5.29 5.90 4.88
CA LEU A 64 5.48 5.87 6.32
C LEU A 64 4.41 5.03 7.02
N ILE A 65 4.86 4.21 7.93
CA ILE A 65 4.05 3.59 8.98
C ILE A 65 4.30 4.40 10.26
N HIS A 66 3.38 5.29 10.59
CA HIS A 66 3.61 6.29 11.61
C HIS A 66 2.36 6.56 12.47
N GLY A 67 2.58 6.94 13.72
CA GLY A 67 1.52 7.29 14.65
C GLY A 67 0.80 8.60 14.31
N GLY A 68 1.43 9.46 13.50
CA GLY A 68 0.86 10.76 13.15
C GLY A 68 0.99 11.78 14.28
N LEU A 69 2.21 12.17 14.63
CA LEU A 69 2.52 13.10 15.73
C LEU A 69 1.64 14.35 15.73
N ARG A 70 1.30 14.88 14.54
CA ARG A 70 0.46 16.07 14.38
C ARG A 70 -0.97 15.89 14.93
N TYR A 71 -1.51 14.65 14.96
CA TYR A 71 -2.86 14.42 15.47
C TYR A 71 -3.00 14.65 16.97
N LEU A 72 -1.88 14.66 17.72
CA LEU A 72 -1.88 15.06 19.12
C LEU A 72 -2.30 16.52 19.30
N GLU A 73 -2.09 17.38 18.29
CA GLU A 73 -2.53 18.77 18.28
C GLU A 73 -4.05 18.92 18.22
N TYR A 74 -4.72 17.89 17.67
CA TYR A 74 -6.18 17.82 17.55
C TYR A 74 -6.80 16.90 18.62
N TYR A 75 -6.01 16.51 19.64
CA TYR A 75 -6.43 15.62 20.74
C TYR A 75 -6.92 14.23 20.29
N GLU A 76 -6.51 13.76 19.09
CA GLU A 76 -6.86 12.46 18.53
C GLU A 76 -6.00 11.32 19.14
N PHE A 77 -5.97 11.23 20.47
CA PHE A 77 -5.11 10.28 21.20
C PHE A 77 -5.42 8.81 20.87
N SER A 78 -6.70 8.48 20.68
CA SER A 78 -7.14 7.12 20.33
C SER A 78 -6.56 6.68 18.98
N LEU A 79 -6.66 7.57 17.98
CA LEU A 79 -6.14 7.34 16.63
C LEU A 79 -4.61 7.18 16.64
N VAL A 80 -3.91 8.05 17.38
CA VAL A 80 -2.45 7.97 17.52
C VAL A 80 -2.06 6.66 18.21
N ARG A 81 -2.73 6.28 19.29
CA ARG A 81 -2.46 5.02 20.00
C ARG A 81 -2.64 3.81 19.10
N LYS A 82 -3.75 3.72 18.38
CA LYS A 82 -4.04 2.64 17.41
C LYS A 82 -2.94 2.56 16.34
N ALA A 83 -2.55 3.70 15.78
CA ALA A 83 -1.51 3.77 14.76
C ALA A 83 -0.12 3.36 15.29
N LEU A 84 0.23 3.74 16.53
CA LEU A 84 1.48 3.33 17.16
C LEU A 84 1.53 1.83 17.47
N GLN A 85 0.41 1.23 17.88
CA GLN A 85 0.30 -0.22 18.07
C GLN A 85 0.48 -0.96 16.76
N GLU A 86 -0.25 -0.57 15.72
CA GLU A 86 -0.15 -1.19 14.39
C GLU A 86 1.25 -1.02 13.78
N ARG A 87 1.94 0.09 14.03
CA ARG A 87 3.32 0.28 13.60
C ARG A 87 4.25 -0.82 14.11
N GLU A 88 4.17 -1.18 15.39
CA GLU A 88 4.99 -2.24 15.98
C GLU A 88 4.63 -3.63 15.40
N VAL A 89 3.34 -3.89 15.18
CA VAL A 89 2.87 -5.13 14.54
C VAL A 89 3.41 -5.24 13.11
N LEU A 90 3.28 -4.18 12.33
CA LEU A 90 3.67 -4.18 10.92
C LEU A 90 5.18 -4.32 10.73
N LEU A 91 6.00 -3.64 11.55
CA LEU A 91 7.45 -3.79 11.52
C LEU A 91 7.92 -5.24 11.73
N LYS A 92 7.18 -6.01 12.52
CA LYS A 92 7.47 -7.43 12.75
C LYS A 92 6.96 -8.32 11.63
N SER A 93 5.82 -7.97 11.03
CA SER A 93 5.14 -8.82 10.05
C SER A 93 5.89 -8.93 8.71
N ALA A 94 6.66 -7.91 8.32
CA ALA A 94 7.38 -7.89 7.05
C ALA A 94 8.66 -7.03 7.10
N PRO A 95 9.71 -7.47 7.84
CA PRO A 95 10.93 -6.70 8.07
C PRO A 95 11.74 -6.42 6.80
N HIS A 96 11.45 -7.14 5.71
CA HIS A 96 12.11 -6.92 4.42
C HIS A 96 11.59 -5.69 3.69
N ILE A 97 10.30 -5.30 3.86
CA ILE A 97 9.72 -4.13 3.23
C ILE A 97 9.37 -3.01 4.22
N MET A 98 9.55 -3.24 5.52
CA MET A 98 9.31 -2.26 6.58
C MET A 98 10.47 -2.24 7.55
N TRP A 99 10.93 -1.05 7.92
CA TRP A 99 12.05 -0.89 8.86
C TRP A 99 11.95 0.40 9.67
N PRO A 100 12.61 0.44 10.84
CA PRO A 100 12.71 1.65 11.64
C PRO A 100 13.30 2.82 10.85
N LEU A 101 12.69 3.99 11.01
CA LEU A 101 13.18 5.24 10.43
C LEU A 101 13.24 6.30 11.51
N ARG A 102 14.41 6.92 11.67
CA ARG A 102 14.61 8.03 12.59
C ARG A 102 14.34 9.34 11.89
N PHE A 103 13.55 10.20 12.53
CA PHE A 103 13.22 11.54 12.06
C PHE A 103 13.90 12.59 12.88
N VAL A 104 14.40 13.61 12.22
CA VAL A 104 14.87 14.84 12.86
C VAL A 104 13.91 15.97 12.52
N MET A 105 13.44 16.65 13.56
CA MET A 105 12.64 17.86 13.50
C MET A 105 13.54 19.05 13.87
N PRO A 106 14.07 19.81 12.89
CA PRO A 106 14.80 21.05 13.19
C PRO A 106 13.87 22.07 13.86
N HIS A 107 14.38 22.76 14.87
CA HIS A 107 13.61 23.70 15.65
C HIS A 107 14.22 25.11 15.58
N ASP A 108 13.39 26.10 15.34
CA ASP A 108 13.72 27.53 15.40
C ASP A 108 12.75 28.31 16.32
N ALA A 109 13.07 29.59 16.54
CA ALA A 109 12.29 30.45 17.44
C ALA A 109 10.89 30.81 16.90
N ALA A 110 10.61 30.63 15.61
CA ALA A 110 9.31 30.94 15.01
C ALA A 110 8.31 29.79 15.19
N GLN A 111 8.79 28.63 15.62
CA GLN A 111 7.97 27.44 15.87
C GLN A 111 7.43 27.45 17.32
N ARG A 112 6.63 26.43 17.65
CA ARG A 112 6.15 26.21 19.02
C ARG A 112 7.33 26.09 19.99
N PRO A 113 7.17 26.51 21.25
CA PRO A 113 8.23 26.40 22.26
C PRO A 113 8.76 24.96 22.37
N ALA A 114 10.07 24.82 22.47
CA ALA A 114 10.76 23.53 22.53
C ALA A 114 10.23 22.59 23.63
N TRP A 115 9.84 23.16 24.80
CA TRP A 115 9.26 22.36 25.89
C TRP A 115 7.91 21.74 25.52
N MET A 116 7.08 22.45 24.74
CA MET A 116 5.79 21.93 24.28
C MET A 116 5.98 20.77 23.28
N ILE A 117 6.92 20.91 22.33
CA ILE A 117 7.29 19.83 21.42
C ILE A 117 7.79 18.62 22.22
N ARG A 118 8.58 18.85 23.26
CA ARG A 118 9.10 17.78 24.12
C ARG A 118 7.99 17.02 24.85
N ILE A 119 6.96 17.72 25.34
CA ILE A 119 5.78 17.09 25.94
C ILE A 119 5.02 16.25 24.89
N GLY A 120 4.80 16.81 23.69
CA GLY A 120 4.14 16.08 22.61
C GLY A 120 4.90 14.80 22.23
N LEU A 121 6.22 14.85 22.13
CA LEU A 121 7.06 13.68 21.86
C LEU A 121 7.07 12.68 23.01
N PHE A 122 7.05 13.16 24.27
CA PHE A 122 6.91 12.29 25.44
C PHE A 122 5.58 11.51 25.39
N LEU A 123 4.47 12.17 25.10
CA LEU A 123 3.17 11.52 24.92
C LEU A 123 3.23 10.51 23.78
N TYR A 124 3.78 10.90 22.62
CA TYR A 124 3.94 10.02 21.47
C TYR A 124 4.73 8.76 21.80
N ASP A 125 5.76 8.87 22.60
CA ASP A 125 6.59 7.78 23.05
C ASP A 125 5.88 6.81 24.01
N HIS A 126 4.83 7.26 24.74
CA HIS A 126 4.21 6.52 25.84
C HIS A 126 2.75 6.14 25.60
N LEU A 127 2.12 6.59 24.51
CA LEU A 127 0.74 6.22 24.16
C LEU A 127 0.57 4.74 23.78
N ALA A 128 1.65 4.11 23.28
CA ALA A 128 1.69 2.67 23.03
C ALA A 128 3.05 2.09 23.46
N ARG A 129 3.07 0.79 23.75
CA ARG A 129 4.32 0.09 24.03
C ARG A 129 5.20 0.05 22.78
N ARG A 130 6.46 0.46 22.93
CA ARG A 130 7.49 0.34 21.91
C ARG A 130 8.32 -0.91 22.17
N GLU A 131 8.59 -1.68 21.14
CA GLU A 131 9.39 -2.91 21.23
C GLU A 131 10.64 -2.83 20.35
N VAL A 132 10.52 -2.23 19.18
CA VAL A 132 11.61 -2.13 18.19
C VAL A 132 12.23 -0.73 18.19
N LEU A 133 11.41 0.30 18.34
CA LEU A 133 11.80 1.68 18.07
C LEU A 133 12.39 2.40 19.31
N PRO A 134 13.52 3.13 19.17
CA PRO A 134 14.04 3.96 20.25
C PRO A 134 13.15 5.19 20.52
N GLY A 135 13.26 5.74 21.72
CA GLY A 135 12.53 6.94 22.15
C GLY A 135 13.03 8.23 21.50
N SER A 136 12.25 9.30 21.73
CA SER A 136 12.61 10.63 21.28
C SER A 136 13.67 11.28 22.18
N VAL A 137 14.59 12.03 21.54
CA VAL A 137 15.65 12.78 22.21
C VAL A 137 15.80 14.18 21.62
N GLY A 138 16.29 15.12 22.40
CA GLY A 138 16.75 16.42 21.88
C GLY A 138 18.16 16.28 21.32
N VAL A 139 18.45 16.92 20.19
CA VAL A 139 19.76 16.88 19.53
C VAL A 139 20.31 18.28 19.28
N ASP A 140 21.64 18.41 19.39
CA ASP A 140 22.37 19.61 18.98
C ASP A 140 22.78 19.45 17.51
N LEU A 141 22.10 20.16 16.61
CA LEU A 141 22.32 20.09 15.18
C LEU A 141 23.69 20.65 14.73
N ARG A 142 24.41 21.36 15.59
CA ARG A 142 25.78 21.81 15.29
C ARG A 142 26.78 20.67 15.25
N THR A 143 26.50 19.58 15.96
CA THR A 143 27.37 18.39 16.08
C THR A 143 26.72 17.11 15.58
N HIS A 144 25.39 17.07 15.45
CA HIS A 144 24.66 15.92 14.96
C HIS A 144 24.76 15.82 13.43
N ALA A 145 24.89 14.60 12.88
CA ALA A 145 25.02 14.38 11.43
C ALA A 145 23.87 15.03 10.63
N ALA A 146 22.66 14.98 11.15
CA ALA A 146 21.50 15.60 10.50
C ALA A 146 21.53 17.13 10.50
N GLY A 147 22.44 17.77 11.18
CA GLY A 147 22.64 19.22 11.09
C GLY A 147 23.53 19.63 9.90
N ALA A 148 24.35 18.73 9.39
CA ALA A 148 25.32 19.04 8.33
C ALA A 148 24.71 19.64 7.07
N PRO A 149 23.58 19.14 6.51
CA PRO A 149 22.96 19.71 5.31
C PRO A 149 22.06 20.92 5.60
N LEU A 150 21.74 21.22 6.87
CA LEU A 150 20.83 22.30 7.26
C LEU A 150 21.55 23.65 7.34
N LYS A 151 20.81 24.74 7.15
CA LYS A 151 21.29 26.11 7.38
C LYS A 151 21.73 26.29 8.83
N ALA A 152 22.69 27.16 9.06
CA ALA A 152 23.33 27.37 10.37
C ALA A 152 22.40 27.91 11.48
N ASP A 153 21.25 28.44 11.09
CA ASP A 153 20.23 28.95 12.01
C ASP A 153 19.55 27.83 12.81
N TYR A 154 19.50 26.61 12.23
CA TYR A 154 18.95 25.44 12.90
C TYR A 154 20.01 24.81 13.83
N ARG A 155 20.02 25.19 15.09
CA ARG A 155 21.00 24.75 16.08
C ARG A 155 20.51 23.59 16.95
N ARG A 156 19.19 23.44 17.07
CA ARG A 156 18.55 22.42 17.92
C ARG A 156 17.52 21.64 17.09
N GLY A 157 17.30 20.41 17.48
CA GLY A 157 16.25 19.59 16.91
C GLY A 157 15.78 18.53 17.87
N PHE A 158 14.76 17.81 17.44
CA PHE A 158 14.24 16.64 18.15
C PHE A 158 14.33 15.45 17.22
N GLU A 159 14.82 14.35 17.73
CA GLU A 159 14.86 13.09 17.04
C GLU A 159 13.80 12.17 17.62
N TYR A 160 13.02 11.49 16.75
CA TYR A 160 12.01 10.51 17.13
C TYR A 160 11.94 9.40 16.09
N SER A 161 11.16 8.33 16.37
CA SER A 161 11.11 7.15 15.52
C SER A 161 9.72 6.90 14.96
N ASP A 162 9.69 6.50 13.69
CA ASP A 162 8.56 5.88 13.02
C ASP A 162 9.03 4.73 12.13
N GLY A 163 8.21 4.22 11.24
CA GLY A 163 8.55 3.16 10.31
C GLY A 163 8.51 3.62 8.86
N TRP A 164 9.43 3.14 8.06
CA TRP A 164 9.37 3.16 6.61
C TRP A 164 8.59 1.95 6.10
N VAL A 165 7.96 2.08 4.93
CA VAL A 165 7.33 0.97 4.22
C VAL A 165 7.47 1.14 2.71
N ASP A 166 7.73 0.05 1.99
CA ASP A 166 7.40 -0.02 0.57
C ASP A 166 5.89 -0.27 0.44
N ASP A 167 5.16 0.79 0.17
CA ASP A 167 3.70 0.81 0.19
C ASP A 167 3.08 -0.10 -0.89
N ALA A 168 3.63 -0.08 -2.10
CA ALA A 168 3.15 -0.92 -3.18
C ALA A 168 3.43 -2.41 -2.91
N ARG A 169 4.63 -2.73 -2.39
CA ARG A 169 4.98 -4.10 -1.98
C ARG A 169 4.05 -4.59 -0.87
N LEU A 170 3.69 -3.72 0.08
CA LEU A 170 2.75 -4.08 1.14
C LEU A 170 1.41 -4.56 0.59
N VAL A 171 0.86 -3.88 -0.43
CA VAL A 171 -0.39 -4.31 -1.10
C VAL A 171 -0.20 -5.66 -1.80
N VAL A 172 0.87 -5.80 -2.59
CA VAL A 172 1.15 -7.02 -3.36
C VAL A 172 1.30 -8.23 -2.42
N LEU A 173 2.02 -8.08 -1.31
CA LEU A 173 2.20 -9.17 -0.34
C LEU A 173 0.89 -9.56 0.35
N ASN A 174 -0.01 -8.61 0.64
CA ASN A 174 -1.34 -8.95 1.15
C ASN A 174 -2.16 -9.74 0.11
N ALA A 175 -2.11 -9.36 -1.17
CA ALA A 175 -2.78 -10.07 -2.25
C ALA A 175 -2.21 -11.50 -2.46
N ILE A 176 -0.87 -11.66 -2.38
CA ILE A 176 -0.20 -12.98 -2.44
C ILE A 176 -0.66 -13.85 -1.27
N ASP A 177 -0.67 -13.34 -0.04
CA ASP A 177 -1.11 -14.13 1.13
C ASP A 177 -2.59 -14.51 1.02
N ALA A 178 -3.45 -13.60 0.53
CA ALA A 178 -4.85 -13.89 0.24
C ALA A 178 -4.98 -15.04 -0.78
N GLN A 179 -4.23 -14.98 -1.89
CA GLN A 179 -4.22 -16.03 -2.91
C GLN A 179 -3.71 -17.37 -2.36
N GLN A 180 -2.63 -17.37 -1.59
CA GLN A 180 -2.09 -18.57 -0.95
C GLN A 180 -3.06 -19.23 0.04
N ARG A 181 -4.04 -18.46 0.55
CA ARG A 181 -5.13 -18.91 1.42
C ARG A 181 -6.42 -19.21 0.65
N GLY A 182 -6.36 -19.24 -0.68
CA GLY A 182 -7.46 -19.66 -1.54
C GLY A 182 -8.33 -18.53 -2.10
N ALA A 183 -7.96 -17.25 -1.90
CA ALA A 183 -8.66 -16.18 -2.59
C ALA A 183 -8.32 -16.15 -4.09
N THR A 184 -9.30 -15.77 -4.90
CA THR A 184 -9.11 -15.43 -6.31
C THR A 184 -8.78 -13.95 -6.42
N VAL A 185 -7.65 -13.59 -7.05
CA VAL A 185 -7.24 -12.20 -7.27
C VAL A 185 -7.21 -11.93 -8.76
N LEU A 186 -8.06 -11.01 -9.23
CA LEU A 186 -8.15 -10.59 -10.62
C LEU A 186 -7.72 -9.13 -10.75
N THR A 187 -6.61 -8.90 -11.46
CA THR A 187 -6.14 -7.56 -11.85
C THR A 187 -6.52 -7.25 -13.28
N GLY A 188 -6.58 -5.97 -13.66
CA GLY A 188 -7.06 -5.55 -14.99
C GLY A 188 -8.52 -5.96 -15.23
N THR A 189 -9.30 -6.12 -14.17
CA THR A 189 -10.68 -6.60 -14.22
C THR A 189 -11.59 -5.64 -13.47
N ARG A 190 -12.48 -5.01 -14.20
CA ARG A 190 -13.43 -4.02 -13.69
C ARG A 190 -14.75 -4.67 -13.33
N CYS A 191 -15.28 -4.39 -12.15
CA CYS A 191 -16.67 -4.64 -11.82
C CYS A 191 -17.54 -3.55 -12.46
N THR A 192 -18.29 -3.92 -13.51
CA THR A 192 -19.08 -2.99 -14.32
C THR A 192 -20.53 -2.86 -13.85
N ALA A 193 -21.05 -3.89 -13.21
CA ALA A 193 -22.36 -3.88 -12.59
C ALA A 193 -22.39 -4.88 -11.44
N VAL A 194 -23.13 -4.56 -10.39
CA VAL A 194 -23.44 -5.51 -9.32
C VAL A 194 -24.88 -5.31 -8.88
N GLN A 195 -25.67 -6.39 -8.87
CA GLN A 195 -27.09 -6.39 -8.55
C GLN A 195 -27.33 -7.14 -7.24
N ARG A 196 -28.01 -6.49 -6.29
CA ARG A 196 -28.46 -7.11 -5.06
C ARG A 196 -29.63 -8.05 -5.34
N GLY A 197 -29.47 -9.33 -4.99
CA GLY A 197 -30.50 -10.35 -5.05
C GLY A 197 -31.12 -10.66 -3.68
N ALA A 198 -31.92 -11.71 -3.62
CA ALA A 198 -32.59 -12.14 -2.39
C ALA A 198 -31.62 -12.77 -1.38
N ASP A 199 -30.53 -13.43 -1.85
CA ASP A 199 -29.62 -14.23 -1.04
C ASP A 199 -28.13 -13.92 -1.30
N GLY A 200 -27.84 -12.94 -2.15
CA GLY A 200 -26.48 -12.55 -2.52
C GLY A 200 -26.44 -11.49 -3.61
N TRP A 201 -25.27 -11.30 -4.15
CA TRP A 201 -24.95 -10.31 -5.17
C TRP A 201 -24.52 -10.99 -6.45
N THR A 202 -25.06 -10.58 -7.58
CA THR A 202 -24.61 -10.99 -8.92
C THR A 202 -23.78 -9.85 -9.52
N ALA A 203 -22.52 -10.11 -9.83
CA ALA A 203 -21.60 -9.11 -10.38
C ALA A 203 -21.19 -9.44 -11.79
N THR A 204 -21.14 -8.43 -12.67
CA THR A 204 -20.57 -8.49 -14.01
C THR A 204 -19.16 -7.91 -13.96
N LEU A 205 -18.20 -8.73 -14.33
CA LEU A 205 -16.77 -8.38 -14.39
C LEU A 205 -16.35 -8.27 -15.85
N GLN A 206 -15.51 -7.29 -16.17
CA GLN A 206 -14.97 -7.09 -17.52
C GLN A 206 -13.45 -6.94 -17.47
N ASP A 207 -12.74 -7.73 -18.26
CA ASP A 207 -11.30 -7.62 -18.39
C ASP A 207 -10.86 -6.52 -19.39
N ARG A 208 -9.53 -6.29 -19.50
CA ARG A 208 -8.96 -5.30 -20.43
C ARG A 208 -9.25 -5.61 -21.91
N ALA A 209 -9.53 -6.85 -22.26
CA ALA A 209 -9.89 -7.26 -23.61
C ALA A 209 -11.40 -7.09 -23.90
N GLY A 210 -12.18 -6.61 -22.93
CA GLY A 210 -13.62 -6.44 -23.04
C GLY A 210 -14.43 -7.73 -22.81
N ARG A 211 -13.80 -8.85 -22.48
CA ARG A 211 -14.49 -10.10 -22.14
C ARG A 211 -15.20 -9.95 -20.82
N THR A 212 -16.40 -10.48 -20.71
CA THR A 212 -17.22 -10.37 -19.51
C THR A 212 -17.47 -11.74 -18.90
N GLN A 213 -17.53 -11.78 -17.56
CA GLN A 213 -18.01 -12.93 -16.82
C GLN A 213 -18.97 -12.50 -15.72
N THR A 214 -19.85 -13.39 -15.32
CA THR A 214 -20.76 -13.19 -14.20
C THR A 214 -20.32 -14.04 -13.03
N VAL A 215 -20.27 -13.45 -11.83
CA VAL A 215 -19.96 -14.14 -10.59
C VAL A 215 -21.03 -13.84 -9.55
N TRP A 216 -21.21 -14.78 -8.62
CA TRP A 216 -22.12 -14.63 -7.50
C TRP A 216 -21.39 -14.65 -6.17
N ALA A 217 -21.80 -13.77 -5.22
CA ALA A 217 -21.22 -13.73 -3.88
C ALA A 217 -22.31 -13.50 -2.82
N ARG A 218 -22.14 -14.15 -1.65
CA ARG A 218 -23.05 -13.95 -0.50
C ARG A 218 -22.98 -12.51 0.03
N ALA A 219 -21.79 -11.93 0.09
CA ALA A 219 -21.55 -10.57 0.56
C ALA A 219 -20.71 -9.77 -0.43
N LEU A 220 -20.91 -8.45 -0.43
CA LEU A 220 -20.14 -7.49 -1.20
C LEU A 220 -19.34 -6.58 -0.26
N VAL A 221 -18.05 -6.38 -0.56
CA VAL A 221 -17.21 -5.38 0.10
C VAL A 221 -16.78 -4.33 -0.92
N ASN A 222 -17.21 -3.09 -0.70
CA ASN A 222 -16.79 -1.93 -1.47
C ASN A 222 -15.53 -1.34 -0.83
N ALA A 223 -14.36 -1.69 -1.35
CA ALA A 223 -13.05 -1.17 -0.95
C ALA A 223 -12.41 -0.34 -2.08
N ALA A 224 -13.23 0.32 -2.92
CA ALA A 224 -12.81 1.05 -4.12
C ALA A 224 -12.11 2.39 -3.83
N GLY A 225 -11.80 2.71 -2.57
CA GLY A 225 -11.03 3.89 -2.17
C GLY A 225 -11.64 5.20 -2.68
N PRO A 226 -10.93 6.01 -3.49
CA PRO A 226 -11.47 7.26 -4.03
C PRO A 226 -12.73 7.08 -4.90
N TRP A 227 -12.99 5.90 -5.40
CA TRP A 227 -14.18 5.58 -6.21
C TRP A 227 -15.30 4.92 -5.42
N ALA A 228 -15.20 4.79 -4.08
CA ALA A 228 -16.19 4.07 -3.29
C ALA A 228 -17.60 4.68 -3.39
N GLU A 229 -17.71 6.00 -3.39
CA GLU A 229 -18.97 6.72 -3.62
C GLU A 229 -19.51 6.49 -5.04
N ALA A 230 -18.67 6.68 -6.05
CA ALA A 230 -19.06 6.50 -7.46
C ALA A 230 -19.50 5.05 -7.75
N PHE A 231 -18.87 4.06 -7.12
CA PHE A 231 -19.26 2.66 -7.21
C PHE A 231 -20.67 2.43 -6.67
N LEU A 232 -21.02 2.97 -5.52
CA LEU A 232 -22.36 2.82 -4.96
C LEU A 232 -23.43 3.54 -5.78
N ARG A 233 -23.11 4.73 -6.33
CA ARG A 233 -24.06 5.51 -7.14
C ARG A 233 -24.26 4.95 -8.54
N GLY A 234 -23.22 4.40 -9.17
CA GLY A 234 -23.23 4.06 -10.60
C GLY A 234 -23.20 2.58 -10.92
N VAL A 235 -22.58 1.75 -10.09
CA VAL A 235 -22.31 0.34 -10.36
C VAL A 235 -23.18 -0.59 -9.53
N ALA A 236 -23.33 -0.30 -8.23
CA ALA A 236 -24.13 -1.11 -7.32
C ALA A 236 -25.60 -0.77 -7.45
N LYS A 237 -26.42 -1.78 -7.71
CA LYS A 237 -27.87 -1.63 -7.82
C LYS A 237 -28.56 -2.30 -6.65
N PRO A 238 -29.43 -1.58 -5.93
CA PRO A 238 -30.21 -2.13 -4.83
C PRO A 238 -31.22 -3.15 -5.33
N ALA A 239 -31.82 -3.90 -4.42
CA ALA A 239 -33.01 -4.68 -4.73
C ALA A 239 -34.21 -3.74 -5.07
N ALA A 240 -35.22 -4.30 -5.71
CA ALA A 240 -36.40 -3.51 -6.09
C ALA A 240 -37.05 -2.84 -4.85
N GLY A 241 -37.21 -1.54 -4.90
CA GLY A 241 -37.81 -0.73 -3.81
C GLY A 241 -36.84 -0.35 -2.69
N GLU A 242 -35.57 -0.68 -2.78
CA GLU A 242 -34.51 -0.25 -1.85
C GLU A 242 -33.69 0.92 -2.42
N ALA A 243 -33.00 1.65 -1.54
CA ALA A 243 -31.98 2.61 -1.90
C ALA A 243 -30.66 2.25 -1.17
N LEU A 244 -29.55 2.35 -1.86
CA LEU A 244 -28.24 2.23 -1.21
C LEU A 244 -27.87 3.61 -0.63
N ALA A 245 -27.71 3.65 0.69
CA ALA A 245 -27.12 4.82 1.33
C ALA A 245 -25.67 4.97 0.88
N THR A 246 -25.21 6.20 0.69
CA THR A 246 -23.82 6.50 0.36
C THR A 246 -23.38 7.72 1.13
N LYS A 247 -22.09 7.74 1.49
CA LYS A 247 -21.42 8.92 2.03
C LYS A 247 -20.82 9.73 0.90
N SER A 248 -20.63 11.01 1.13
CA SER A 248 -19.86 11.88 0.24
C SER A 248 -18.39 11.85 0.61
N LEU A 249 -17.54 11.85 -0.41
CA LEU A 249 -16.10 11.88 -0.26
C LEU A 249 -15.54 13.23 -0.71
N ARG A 250 -14.70 13.80 0.13
CA ARG A 250 -13.82 14.89 -0.23
C ARG A 250 -12.50 14.32 -0.72
N LEU A 251 -12.16 14.57 -1.97
CA LEU A 251 -10.95 14.03 -2.60
C LEU A 251 -9.80 15.02 -2.47
N VAL A 252 -8.73 14.64 -1.77
CA VAL A 252 -7.57 15.50 -1.51
C VAL A 252 -6.31 14.87 -2.09
N LYS A 253 -5.74 15.54 -3.10
CA LYS A 253 -4.47 15.17 -3.71
C LYS A 253 -3.32 15.51 -2.78
N GLY A 254 -2.38 14.57 -2.63
CA GLY A 254 -1.08 14.78 -2.01
C GLY A 254 0.02 14.40 -2.96
N SER A 255 0.88 15.34 -3.29
CA SER A 255 1.95 15.16 -4.27
C SER A 255 3.31 15.07 -3.60
N HIS A 256 4.21 14.30 -4.22
CA HIS A 256 5.60 14.12 -3.79
C HIS A 256 6.53 14.31 -4.98
N ILE A 257 7.72 14.85 -4.71
CA ILE A 257 8.81 14.95 -5.66
C ILE A 257 9.99 14.10 -5.19
N VAL A 258 10.74 13.57 -6.14
CA VAL A 258 11.99 12.84 -5.91
C VAL A 258 13.10 13.64 -6.56
N VAL A 259 14.14 13.93 -5.79
CA VAL A 259 15.31 14.70 -6.22
C VAL A 259 16.58 13.90 -5.94
N PRO A 260 17.73 14.20 -6.59
CA PRO A 260 19.01 13.59 -6.20
C PRO A 260 19.30 13.78 -4.72
N ARG A 261 19.99 12.82 -4.13
CA ARG A 261 20.29 12.76 -2.70
C ARG A 261 20.77 14.10 -2.14
N CYS A 262 20.08 14.61 -1.12
CA CYS A 262 20.35 15.91 -0.51
C CYS A 262 21.27 15.81 0.71
N PHE A 263 21.44 14.63 1.29
CA PHE A 263 22.22 14.39 2.52
C PHE A 263 22.67 12.92 2.62
N GLU A 264 23.78 12.65 3.35
CA GLU A 264 24.44 11.34 3.38
C GLU A 264 23.98 10.42 4.53
N HIS A 265 23.37 10.98 5.59
CA HIS A 265 22.89 10.19 6.72
C HIS A 265 21.53 9.53 6.45
N GLU A 266 21.17 8.55 7.28
CA GLU A 266 19.94 7.76 7.13
C GLU A 266 18.72 8.36 7.89
N HIS A 267 18.85 9.51 8.53
CA HIS A 267 17.72 10.20 9.16
C HIS A 267 16.83 10.86 8.12
N ALA A 268 15.52 10.75 8.31
CA ALA A 268 14.54 11.58 7.61
C ALA A 268 14.33 12.91 8.34
N TYR A 269 13.78 13.89 7.64
CA TYR A 269 13.37 15.14 8.24
C TYR A 269 11.86 15.29 8.24
N ILE A 270 11.35 15.96 9.27
CA ILE A 270 10.01 16.54 9.31
C ILE A 270 10.15 18.05 9.48
N PHE A 271 9.69 18.81 8.50
CA PHE A 271 9.76 20.25 8.45
C PHE A 271 8.38 20.86 8.74
N GLN A 272 8.33 21.74 9.72
CA GLN A 272 7.13 22.49 10.09
C GLN A 272 7.17 23.86 9.41
N ASN A 273 6.33 24.07 8.42
CA ASN A 273 6.34 25.30 7.64
C ASN A 273 5.45 26.41 8.26
N PRO A 274 5.70 27.70 7.94
CA PRO A 274 4.92 28.83 8.47
C PRO A 274 3.43 28.78 8.14
N ASP A 275 3.07 28.16 7.01
CA ASP A 275 1.68 27.92 6.60
C ASP A 275 1.01 26.77 7.37
N LYS A 276 1.67 26.27 8.43
CA LYS A 276 1.25 25.15 9.28
C LYS A 276 1.20 23.79 8.58
N ARG A 277 1.66 23.69 7.33
CA ARG A 277 1.83 22.41 6.64
C ARG A 277 3.13 21.76 7.06
N ILE A 278 3.14 20.43 6.94
CA ILE A 278 4.33 19.61 7.21
C ILE A 278 4.79 19.02 5.89
N ILE A 279 6.08 19.10 5.63
CA ILE A 279 6.72 18.32 4.58
C ILE A 279 7.79 17.41 5.18
N PHE A 280 7.99 16.27 4.56
CA PHE A 280 9.04 15.34 4.89
C PHE A 280 10.14 15.41 3.83
N ALA A 281 11.39 15.15 4.24
CA ALA A 281 12.49 14.84 3.34
C ALA A 281 13.13 13.53 3.81
N ILE A 282 13.02 12.50 2.99
CA ILE A 282 13.30 11.11 3.39
C ILE A 282 14.36 10.52 2.46
N PRO A 283 15.41 9.83 2.98
CA PRO A 283 16.32 9.04 2.14
C PRO A 283 15.51 8.05 1.30
N TYR A 284 15.74 8.01 -0.01
CA TYR A 284 14.91 7.22 -0.92
C TYR A 284 15.77 6.51 -1.96
N GLU A 285 15.55 5.19 -2.10
CA GLU A 285 16.20 4.34 -3.10
C GLU A 285 17.72 4.57 -3.22
N GLN A 286 18.38 4.79 -2.09
CA GLN A 286 19.82 5.03 -1.91
C GLN A 286 20.33 6.35 -2.50
N ASP A 287 19.97 6.68 -3.73
CA ASP A 287 20.56 7.77 -4.51
C ASP A 287 19.69 9.03 -4.54
N PHE A 288 18.53 9.01 -3.84
CA PHE A 288 17.53 10.07 -3.92
C PHE A 288 17.05 10.54 -2.55
N THR A 289 16.33 11.66 -2.59
CA THR A 289 15.53 12.18 -1.47
C THR A 289 14.08 12.34 -1.93
N LEU A 290 13.15 11.75 -1.19
CA LEU A 290 11.71 11.91 -1.36
C LEU A 290 11.26 13.11 -0.54
N ILE A 291 10.56 14.08 -1.17
CA ILE A 291 10.03 15.29 -0.53
C ILE A 291 8.53 15.36 -0.75
N GLY A 292 7.76 15.56 0.31
CA GLY A 292 6.31 15.67 0.29
C GLY A 292 5.71 15.89 1.67
N THR A 293 4.47 16.31 1.77
CA THR A 293 3.40 16.22 0.75
C THR A 293 2.64 17.54 0.66
N THR A 294 1.86 17.69 -0.40
CA THR A 294 0.88 18.75 -0.58
C THR A 294 -0.51 18.30 -0.12
N ASP A 295 -1.44 19.25 0.00
CA ASP A 295 -2.86 19.01 0.23
C ASP A 295 -3.66 19.93 -0.71
N VAL A 296 -4.20 19.36 -1.80
CA VAL A 296 -4.96 20.08 -2.83
C VAL A 296 -6.26 19.34 -3.11
N GLU A 297 -7.38 20.00 -3.00
CA GLU A 297 -8.68 19.41 -3.32
C GLU A 297 -8.78 19.11 -4.82
N VAL A 298 -9.33 17.95 -5.16
CA VAL A 298 -9.45 17.47 -6.54
C VAL A 298 -10.92 17.29 -6.88
N GLN A 299 -11.29 17.81 -8.04
CA GLN A 299 -12.57 17.52 -8.68
C GLN A 299 -12.33 16.72 -9.95
N GLY A 300 -13.21 15.78 -10.27
CA GLY A 300 -13.08 14.91 -11.43
C GLY A 300 -12.53 13.51 -11.10
N ASP A 301 -12.00 12.82 -12.09
CA ASP A 301 -11.52 11.44 -11.93
C ASP A 301 -10.20 11.40 -11.16
N PRO A 302 -10.14 10.70 -10.01
CA PRO A 302 -8.89 10.53 -9.24
C PRO A 302 -7.70 9.96 -10.04
N ARG A 303 -7.96 9.24 -11.15
CA ARG A 303 -6.91 8.71 -12.04
C ARG A 303 -6.11 9.80 -12.76
N GLU A 304 -6.70 10.96 -12.94
CA GLU A 304 -6.07 12.09 -13.64
C GLU A 304 -5.22 12.96 -12.72
N ALA A 305 -5.25 12.70 -11.40
CA ALA A 305 -4.51 13.48 -10.43
C ALA A 305 -2.99 13.41 -10.69
N ARG A 306 -2.40 14.57 -10.98
CA ARG A 306 -0.95 14.75 -11.21
C ARG A 306 -0.50 15.97 -10.44
N ILE A 307 0.78 15.98 -10.09
CA ILE A 307 1.42 17.18 -9.53
C ILE A 307 1.45 18.27 -10.59
N ASP A 308 1.21 19.51 -10.19
CA ASP A 308 1.33 20.68 -11.04
C ASP A 308 2.62 21.49 -10.75
N ALA A 309 2.84 22.54 -11.54
CA ALA A 309 4.03 23.39 -11.41
C ALA A 309 4.03 24.18 -10.09
N GLN A 310 2.86 24.54 -9.55
CA GLN A 310 2.76 25.28 -8.30
C GLN A 310 3.08 24.38 -7.11
N GLU A 311 2.58 23.14 -7.09
CA GLU A 311 2.91 22.14 -6.07
C GLU A 311 4.41 21.80 -6.10
N THR A 312 4.97 21.63 -7.30
CA THR A 312 6.41 21.38 -7.48
C THR A 312 7.25 22.53 -6.92
N ALA A 313 6.93 23.77 -7.30
CA ALA A 313 7.61 24.95 -6.79
C ALA A 313 7.48 25.09 -5.27
N TYR A 314 6.28 24.86 -4.73
CA TYR A 314 6.02 24.86 -3.29
C TYR A 314 6.92 23.86 -2.54
N LEU A 315 6.98 22.59 -2.98
CA LEU A 315 7.80 21.58 -2.32
C LEU A 315 9.29 21.91 -2.37
N CYS A 316 9.77 22.40 -3.52
CA CYS A 316 11.15 22.85 -3.68
C CYS A 316 11.47 24.04 -2.77
N GLU A 317 10.60 25.05 -2.71
CA GLU A 317 10.77 26.24 -1.86
C GLU A 317 10.79 25.87 -0.39
N GLN A 318 9.80 25.09 0.08
CA GLN A 318 9.69 24.75 1.49
C GLN A 318 10.86 23.87 1.96
N ALA A 319 11.35 22.94 1.16
CA ALA A 319 12.56 22.18 1.48
C ALA A 319 13.81 23.07 1.50
N SER A 320 13.95 23.99 0.56
CA SER A 320 15.08 24.93 0.45
C SER A 320 15.16 25.94 1.60
N ARG A 321 14.07 26.11 2.39
CA ARG A 321 14.10 26.90 3.62
C ARG A 321 15.05 26.31 4.65
N TYR A 322 15.16 24.98 4.69
CA TYR A 322 15.91 24.24 5.69
C TYR A 322 17.31 23.85 5.21
N PHE A 323 17.44 23.42 3.96
CA PHE A 323 18.71 22.95 3.43
C PHE A 323 19.63 24.10 2.98
N LYS A 324 20.96 23.90 3.12
CA LYS A 324 21.99 24.79 2.59
C LYS A 324 21.93 24.85 1.06
N ARG A 325 21.74 23.69 0.42
CA ARG A 325 21.55 23.58 -1.02
C ARG A 325 20.12 23.94 -1.37
N ALA A 326 19.92 24.89 -2.27
CA ALA A 326 18.61 25.15 -2.84
C ALA A 326 18.18 23.99 -3.74
N ILE A 327 16.92 23.62 -3.64
CA ILE A 327 16.27 22.62 -4.48
C ILE A 327 15.36 23.36 -5.44
N THR A 328 15.47 23.05 -6.73
CA THR A 328 14.72 23.71 -7.81
C THR A 328 13.86 22.70 -8.55
N PRO A 329 12.84 23.14 -9.31
CA PRO A 329 12.07 22.23 -10.17
C PRO A 329 12.93 21.45 -11.17
N ALA A 330 14.10 21.98 -11.58
CA ALA A 330 15.03 21.30 -12.47
C ALA A 330 15.74 20.09 -11.81
N ASP A 331 15.78 20.04 -10.48
CA ASP A 331 16.33 18.90 -9.73
C ASP A 331 15.34 17.72 -9.65
N VAL A 332 14.07 17.89 -10.04
CA VAL A 332 13.04 16.86 -9.90
C VAL A 332 13.22 15.78 -10.96
N VAL A 333 13.57 14.57 -10.53
CA VAL A 333 13.78 13.42 -11.42
C VAL A 333 12.53 12.57 -11.59
N TRP A 334 11.62 12.61 -10.60
CA TRP A 334 10.35 11.92 -10.63
C TRP A 334 9.36 12.57 -9.64
N ALA A 335 8.07 12.41 -9.94
CA ALA A 335 7.01 12.87 -9.05
C ALA A 335 5.80 11.94 -9.13
N TYR A 336 5.02 11.90 -8.07
CA TYR A 336 3.76 11.18 -8.03
C TYR A 336 2.74 11.87 -7.15
N SER A 337 1.47 11.58 -7.42
CA SER A 337 0.34 12.10 -6.65
C SER A 337 -0.60 10.97 -6.24
N GLY A 338 -1.12 11.05 -5.02
CA GLY A 338 -2.17 10.16 -4.54
C GLY A 338 -3.39 10.95 -4.10
N VAL A 339 -4.58 10.39 -4.27
CA VAL A 339 -5.83 11.02 -3.86
C VAL A 339 -6.35 10.35 -2.60
N ARG A 340 -6.47 11.12 -1.51
CA ARG A 340 -7.03 10.66 -0.24
C ARG A 340 -8.55 10.79 -0.28
N PRO A 341 -9.31 9.70 -0.08
CA PRO A 341 -10.75 9.76 0.08
C PRO A 341 -11.07 10.10 1.55
N LEU A 342 -11.28 11.35 1.86
CA LEU A 342 -11.70 11.78 3.20
C LEU A 342 -13.22 11.82 3.26
N LEU A 343 -13.80 11.41 4.40
CA LEU A 343 -15.23 11.60 4.62
C LEU A 343 -15.55 13.10 4.64
N ASP A 344 -16.58 13.51 3.90
CA ASP A 344 -17.05 14.89 3.93
C ASP A 344 -17.88 15.08 5.20
N ASP A 345 -17.37 15.85 6.15
CA ASP A 345 -18.01 16.19 7.42
C ASP A 345 -18.60 17.60 7.44
N ALA A 346 -18.72 18.23 6.27
CA ALA A 346 -19.15 19.62 6.10
C ALA A 346 -18.26 20.66 6.79
N SER A 347 -17.06 20.26 7.32
CA SER A 347 -16.08 21.20 7.82
C SER A 347 -15.35 21.89 6.65
N GLY A 348 -15.21 23.20 6.71
CA GLY A 348 -14.57 23.96 5.62
C GLY A 348 -13.05 23.73 5.50
N ASP A 349 -12.40 23.06 6.47
CA ASP A 349 -10.94 22.84 6.50
C ASP A 349 -10.57 21.39 6.23
N PRO A 350 -9.91 21.08 5.08
CA PRO A 350 -9.45 19.74 4.77
C PRO A 350 -8.47 19.14 5.80
N SER A 351 -7.81 19.99 6.59
CA SER A 351 -6.86 19.54 7.61
C SER A 351 -7.52 19.11 8.91
N ALA A 352 -8.79 19.51 9.13
CA ALA A 352 -9.58 19.22 10.34
C ALA A 352 -10.47 17.96 10.18
N VAL A 353 -10.68 17.49 8.95
CA VAL A 353 -11.50 16.30 8.67
C VAL A 353 -10.89 15.07 9.35
N THR A 354 -11.74 14.27 10.02
CA THR A 354 -11.28 13.03 10.63
C THR A 354 -10.58 12.14 9.60
N ARG A 355 -9.40 11.67 9.93
CA ARG A 355 -8.60 10.77 9.08
C ARG A 355 -8.68 9.33 9.54
N ASP A 356 -9.62 8.99 10.41
CA ASP A 356 -9.96 7.61 10.71
C ASP A 356 -10.84 7.03 9.60
N TYR A 357 -10.98 5.73 9.57
CA TYR A 357 -11.87 5.06 8.62
C TYR A 357 -13.26 4.86 9.24
N LEU A 358 -14.22 4.70 8.36
CA LEU A 358 -15.56 4.25 8.72
C LEU A 358 -15.89 2.97 7.95
N LEU A 359 -16.36 1.96 8.66
CA LEU A 359 -16.97 0.76 8.10
C LEU A 359 -18.49 0.92 8.16
N GLU A 360 -19.14 0.97 7.01
CA GLU A 360 -20.61 1.13 6.92
C GLU A 360 -21.21 -0.14 6.34
N SER A 361 -22.04 -0.81 7.12
CA SER A 361 -22.67 -2.06 6.73
C SER A 361 -24.14 -1.87 6.39
N LEU A 362 -24.60 -2.53 5.33
CA LEU A 362 -25.99 -2.74 5.00
C LEU A 362 -26.31 -4.22 5.27
N PRO A 363 -27.05 -4.52 6.37
CA PRO A 363 -27.36 -5.89 6.73
C PRO A 363 -28.46 -6.49 5.82
N GLY A 364 -28.76 -7.77 6.00
CA GLY A 364 -29.78 -8.53 5.30
C GLY A 364 -29.24 -9.80 4.65
N ALA A 365 -30.04 -10.49 3.86
CA ALA A 365 -29.66 -11.75 3.22
C ALA A 365 -28.53 -11.58 2.17
N ALA A 366 -28.36 -10.37 1.63
CA ALA A 366 -27.26 -9.99 0.75
C ALA A 366 -26.53 -8.77 1.33
N PRO A 367 -25.64 -8.94 2.33
CA PRO A 367 -25.01 -7.83 3.01
C PRO A 367 -23.98 -7.10 2.13
N LEU A 368 -23.82 -5.80 2.42
CA LEU A 368 -22.80 -4.93 1.84
C LEU A 368 -22.00 -4.31 2.98
N LEU A 369 -20.67 -4.29 2.84
CA LEU A 369 -19.76 -3.49 3.65
C LEU A 369 -19.07 -2.46 2.77
N SER A 370 -19.18 -1.17 3.11
CA SER A 370 -18.45 -0.09 2.45
C SER A 370 -17.33 0.44 3.35
N VAL A 371 -16.13 0.58 2.78
CA VAL A 371 -14.94 1.10 3.45
C VAL A 371 -14.74 2.56 3.03
N TRP A 372 -14.82 3.46 3.99
CA TRP A 372 -14.65 4.89 3.79
C TRP A 372 -13.35 5.36 4.43
N GLY A 373 -12.45 5.98 3.65
CA GLY A 373 -11.16 6.46 4.16
C GLY A 373 -10.16 5.34 4.44
N GLY A 374 -9.38 5.51 5.50
CA GLY A 374 -8.35 4.58 5.95
C GLY A 374 -6.94 5.02 5.60
N LYS A 375 -5.99 4.55 6.40
CA LYS A 375 -4.56 4.85 6.27
C LYS A 375 -3.78 3.55 6.12
N ILE A 376 -2.66 3.63 5.41
CA ILE A 376 -1.74 2.50 5.28
C ILE A 376 -1.25 1.98 6.65
N THR A 377 -1.07 2.84 7.64
CA THR A 377 -0.64 2.44 8.98
C THR A 377 -1.63 1.53 9.69
N THR A 378 -2.93 1.78 9.54
CA THR A 378 -3.99 1.07 10.28
C THR A 378 -4.76 0.08 9.42
N PHE A 379 -4.29 -0.20 8.20
CA PHE A 379 -5.01 -1.06 7.24
C PHE A 379 -5.27 -2.47 7.78
N ARG A 380 -4.30 -3.05 8.55
CA ARG A 380 -4.46 -4.40 9.09
C ARG A 380 -5.62 -4.45 10.09
N LYS A 381 -5.69 -3.47 10.99
CA LYS A 381 -6.77 -3.39 11.98
C LYS A 381 -8.12 -3.08 11.32
N LEU A 382 -8.12 -2.22 10.31
CA LEU A 382 -9.30 -1.99 9.47
C LEU A 382 -9.77 -3.30 8.82
N ALA A 383 -8.85 -4.07 8.24
CA ALA A 383 -9.16 -5.34 7.59
C ALA A 383 -9.71 -6.38 8.58
N GLU A 384 -9.16 -6.45 9.78
CA GLU A 384 -9.63 -7.31 10.87
C GLU A 384 -11.06 -6.93 11.28
N GLU A 385 -11.32 -5.64 11.55
CA GLU A 385 -12.65 -5.15 11.92
C GLU A 385 -13.67 -5.34 10.76
N ALA A 386 -13.25 -5.14 9.51
CA ALA A 386 -14.08 -5.40 8.35
C ALA A 386 -14.42 -6.90 8.20
N ALA A 387 -13.45 -7.77 8.45
CA ALA A 387 -13.65 -9.22 8.41
C ALA A 387 -14.55 -9.70 9.57
N ASP A 388 -14.41 -9.12 10.76
CA ASP A 388 -15.31 -9.37 11.89
C ASP A 388 -16.76 -9.01 11.52
N GLU A 389 -16.95 -7.83 10.90
CA GLU A 389 -18.28 -7.37 10.50
C GLU A 389 -18.88 -8.24 9.38
N VAL A 390 -18.08 -8.57 8.35
CA VAL A 390 -18.56 -9.44 7.25
C VAL A 390 -18.94 -10.83 7.75
N THR A 391 -18.12 -11.45 8.61
CA THR A 391 -18.43 -12.77 9.17
C THR A 391 -19.68 -12.72 10.05
N ARG A 392 -19.85 -11.66 10.86
CA ARG A 392 -21.06 -11.42 11.66
C ARG A 392 -22.31 -11.30 10.77
N LEU A 393 -22.23 -10.52 9.68
CA LEU A 393 -23.33 -10.34 8.72
C LEU A 393 -23.70 -11.63 7.99
N LEU A 394 -22.72 -12.52 7.76
CA LEU A 394 -22.94 -13.85 7.17
C LEU A 394 -23.44 -14.89 8.18
N GLY A 395 -23.60 -14.51 9.46
CA GLY A 395 -24.02 -15.42 10.52
C GLY A 395 -22.94 -16.40 10.96
N GLU A 396 -21.66 -16.06 10.75
CA GLU A 396 -20.51 -16.91 11.07
C GLU A 396 -19.66 -16.26 12.18
N SER A 397 -19.01 -17.09 13.00
CA SER A 397 -18.04 -16.63 14.00
C SER A 397 -16.68 -17.23 13.67
N ARG A 398 -15.73 -16.38 13.27
CA ARG A 398 -14.38 -16.79 12.87
C ARG A 398 -13.37 -15.85 13.51
N PRO A 399 -12.37 -16.38 14.25
CA PRO A 399 -11.45 -15.53 15.00
C PRO A 399 -10.52 -14.73 14.09
N ALA A 400 -10.13 -13.54 14.55
CA ALA A 400 -9.04 -12.76 13.98
C ALA A 400 -7.70 -13.51 14.12
N TRP A 401 -6.78 -13.29 13.17
CA TRP A 401 -5.52 -14.03 13.13
C TRP A 401 -4.32 -13.19 12.65
N THR A 402 -4.55 -12.02 12.08
CA THR A 402 -3.53 -11.28 11.33
C THR A 402 -2.52 -10.53 12.19
N GLU A 403 -2.79 -10.30 13.48
CA GLU A 403 -1.92 -9.52 14.37
C GLU A 403 -0.54 -10.18 14.56
N GLY A 404 -0.49 -11.50 14.72
CA GLY A 404 0.75 -12.27 14.90
C GLY A 404 1.30 -12.89 13.61
N ALA A 405 0.65 -12.65 12.46
CA ALA A 405 0.98 -13.32 11.21
C ALA A 405 1.98 -12.54 10.35
N PHE A 406 2.99 -13.24 9.85
CA PHE A 406 3.90 -12.69 8.86
C PHE A 406 3.20 -12.50 7.52
N LEU A 407 3.64 -11.48 6.77
CA LEU A 407 3.38 -11.39 5.34
C LEU A 407 4.35 -12.30 4.57
N PRO A 408 4.02 -12.70 3.32
CA PRO A 408 4.90 -13.52 2.50
C PRO A 408 6.32 -12.97 2.42
N GLY A 409 7.30 -13.78 2.80
CA GLY A 409 8.70 -13.38 2.90
C GLY A 409 9.10 -12.72 4.23
N GLY A 410 8.15 -12.45 5.14
CA GLY A 410 8.42 -11.78 6.42
C GLY A 410 8.97 -12.70 7.50
N ASP A 411 8.62 -13.98 7.49
CA ASP A 411 9.24 -14.97 8.37
C ASP A 411 10.65 -15.30 7.85
N LEU A 412 11.65 -14.77 8.55
CA LEU A 412 13.06 -14.96 8.21
C LEU A 412 13.69 -16.16 8.93
N SER A 413 12.96 -16.87 9.78
CA SER A 413 13.49 -17.89 10.68
C SER A 413 14.22 -19.04 9.99
N ALA A 414 13.75 -19.45 8.80
CA ALA A 414 14.40 -20.47 7.98
C ALA A 414 15.78 -20.04 7.43
N TRP A 415 16.07 -18.75 7.43
CA TRP A 415 17.33 -18.19 6.94
C TRP A 415 18.29 -17.83 8.06
N VAL A 416 17.78 -17.24 9.14
CA VAL A 416 18.60 -16.62 10.17
C VAL A 416 18.36 -17.18 11.59
N GLY A 417 17.50 -18.23 11.71
CA GLY A 417 17.10 -18.78 12.99
C GLY A 417 15.99 -17.97 13.67
N PRO A 418 15.68 -18.26 14.95
CA PRO A 418 14.59 -17.63 15.65
C PRO A 418 14.61 -16.10 15.57
N ALA A 419 13.42 -15.50 15.39
CA ALA A 419 13.26 -14.05 15.31
C ALA A 419 13.76 -13.35 16.58
N GLN A 420 14.53 -12.29 16.40
CA GLN A 420 15.07 -11.45 17.48
C GLN A 420 14.54 -10.03 17.34
N ARG A 421 15.12 -9.27 16.41
CA ARG A 421 14.69 -7.91 16.05
C ARG A 421 14.54 -7.79 14.55
N PRO A 422 13.43 -7.24 14.05
CA PRO A 422 13.14 -7.17 12.61
C PRO A 422 14.26 -6.55 11.78
N ASP A 423 14.86 -5.46 12.27
CA ASP A 423 15.94 -4.73 11.60
C ASP A 423 17.26 -5.53 11.55
N THR A 424 17.65 -6.12 12.66
CA THR A 424 18.88 -6.96 12.74
C THR A 424 18.72 -8.27 12.00
N ASP A 425 17.55 -8.90 12.07
CA ASP A 425 17.24 -10.14 11.37
C ASP A 425 17.27 -9.93 9.85
N PHE A 426 16.79 -8.77 9.38
CA PHE A 426 16.92 -8.41 7.98
C PHE A 426 18.39 -8.27 7.53
N GLU A 427 19.25 -7.62 8.31
CA GLU A 427 20.68 -7.51 7.95
C GLU A 427 21.36 -8.89 7.93
N ARG A 428 20.99 -9.78 8.85
CA ARG A 428 21.44 -11.18 8.83
C ARG A 428 20.95 -11.92 7.58
N LEU A 429 19.72 -11.68 7.14
CA LEU A 429 19.19 -12.22 5.88
C LEU A 429 20.05 -11.77 4.68
N VAL A 430 20.40 -10.48 4.60
CA VAL A 430 21.23 -9.95 3.51
C VAL A 430 22.59 -10.66 3.45
N ILE A 431 23.24 -10.85 4.61
CA ILE A 431 24.51 -11.59 4.71
C ILE A 431 24.32 -13.03 4.24
N GLU A 432 23.24 -13.68 4.65
CA GLU A 432 22.97 -15.07 4.29
C GLU A 432 22.63 -15.23 2.79
N VAL A 433 21.93 -14.28 2.18
CA VAL A 433 21.69 -14.25 0.72
C VAL A 433 23.02 -14.11 -0.03
N GLN A 434 23.91 -13.20 0.40
CA GLN A 434 25.23 -13.06 -0.21
C GLN A 434 26.08 -14.34 -0.08
N ARG A 435 26.02 -15.00 1.07
CA ARG A 435 26.72 -16.26 1.32
C ARG A 435 26.24 -17.40 0.43
N ARG A 436 24.89 -17.50 0.26
CA ARG A 436 24.27 -18.56 -0.56
C ARG A 436 24.41 -18.32 -2.06
N TYR A 437 24.41 -17.03 -2.48
CA TYR A 437 24.48 -16.63 -3.89
C TYR A 437 25.62 -15.63 -4.13
N PRO A 438 26.90 -16.07 -4.01
CA PRO A 438 28.04 -15.17 -4.02
C PRO A 438 28.24 -14.41 -5.36
N LYS A 439 27.65 -14.90 -6.45
CA LYS A 439 27.72 -14.25 -7.77
C LYS A 439 26.84 -13.02 -7.93
N LEU A 440 25.90 -12.76 -7.02
CA LEU A 440 24.97 -11.63 -7.14
C LEU A 440 25.62 -10.26 -6.89
N GLY A 441 26.71 -10.21 -6.12
CA GLY A 441 27.22 -8.96 -5.58
C GLY A 441 26.32 -8.34 -4.49
N ALA A 442 26.88 -7.46 -3.68
CA ALA A 442 26.23 -6.96 -2.47
C ALA A 442 24.96 -6.13 -2.75
N ARG A 443 25.00 -5.26 -3.77
CA ARG A 443 23.87 -4.37 -4.12
C ARG A 443 22.64 -5.16 -4.57
N LEU A 444 22.83 -6.12 -5.48
CA LEU A 444 21.72 -6.95 -5.99
C LEU A 444 21.18 -7.87 -4.90
N ALA A 445 22.05 -8.50 -4.10
CA ALA A 445 21.64 -9.36 -2.99
C ALA A 445 20.77 -8.60 -1.98
N ARG A 446 21.15 -7.38 -1.59
CA ARG A 446 20.36 -6.53 -0.69
C ARG A 446 19.02 -6.13 -1.33
N ARG A 447 19.01 -5.76 -2.64
CA ARG A 447 17.78 -5.39 -3.34
C ARG A 447 16.79 -6.56 -3.40
N LEU A 448 17.26 -7.76 -3.76
CA LEU A 448 16.40 -8.95 -3.79
C LEU A 448 15.92 -9.34 -2.39
N ALA A 449 16.80 -9.25 -1.38
CA ALA A 449 16.39 -9.48 0.02
C ALA A 449 15.29 -8.47 0.46
N ARG A 450 15.39 -7.18 0.08
CA ARG A 450 14.34 -6.18 0.32
C ARG A 450 13.05 -6.49 -0.42
N ALA A 451 13.14 -6.88 -1.68
CA ALA A 451 11.94 -7.14 -2.48
C ALA A 451 11.18 -8.40 -2.01
N TYR A 452 11.89 -9.47 -1.65
CA TYR A 452 11.31 -10.80 -1.51
C TYR A 452 11.46 -11.44 -0.12
N GLY A 453 12.33 -10.91 0.75
CA GLY A 453 12.57 -11.50 2.07
C GLY A 453 12.97 -12.97 1.98
N ALA A 454 12.36 -13.82 2.79
CA ALA A 454 12.61 -15.27 2.77
C ALA A 454 12.19 -15.96 1.46
N ARG A 455 11.45 -15.28 0.57
CA ARG A 455 11.02 -15.83 -0.73
C ARG A 455 12.07 -15.61 -1.84
N VAL A 456 13.21 -15.06 -1.54
CA VAL A 456 14.25 -14.76 -2.54
C VAL A 456 14.69 -16.00 -3.33
N ASP A 457 14.63 -17.19 -2.73
CA ASP A 457 14.90 -18.46 -3.40
C ASP A 457 13.81 -18.89 -4.41
N GLN A 458 12.63 -18.31 -4.38
CA GLN A 458 11.64 -18.53 -5.44
C GLN A 458 12.07 -17.88 -6.77
N VAL A 459 12.83 -16.78 -6.69
CA VAL A 459 13.45 -16.11 -7.83
C VAL A 459 14.75 -16.82 -8.23
N LEU A 460 15.63 -17.08 -7.25
CA LEU A 460 16.99 -17.55 -7.48
C LEU A 460 17.14 -19.07 -7.53
N GLY A 461 16.10 -19.84 -7.19
CA GLY A 461 16.22 -21.27 -6.85
C GLY A 461 16.84 -21.43 -5.46
N THR A 462 16.89 -22.65 -4.95
CA THR A 462 17.58 -22.93 -3.69
C THR A 462 19.11 -22.93 -3.86
N ALA A 463 19.87 -22.76 -2.78
CA ALA A 463 21.32 -22.83 -2.86
C ALA A 463 21.86 -24.18 -3.38
N ALA A 464 21.10 -25.27 -3.15
CA ALA A 464 21.42 -26.61 -3.66
C ALA A 464 21.06 -26.79 -5.15
N ALA A 465 20.08 -26.02 -5.64
CA ALA A 465 19.59 -26.04 -7.02
C ALA A 465 19.31 -24.62 -7.51
N PRO A 466 20.34 -23.79 -7.72
CA PRO A 466 20.17 -22.42 -8.16
C PRO A 466 19.60 -22.38 -9.58
N LYS A 467 18.63 -21.47 -9.80
CA LYS A 467 18.09 -21.23 -11.13
C LYS A 467 19.02 -20.30 -11.92
N PRO A 468 19.13 -20.49 -13.24
CA PRO A 468 19.74 -19.47 -14.09
C PRO A 468 18.98 -18.14 -13.95
N LEU A 469 19.71 -17.04 -13.87
CA LEU A 469 19.08 -15.72 -13.84
C LEU A 469 18.47 -15.32 -15.19
N GLY A 470 18.92 -15.98 -16.29
CA GLY A 470 18.57 -15.57 -17.65
C GLY A 470 19.32 -14.33 -18.11
N ALA A 471 18.85 -13.71 -19.17
CA ALA A 471 19.43 -12.47 -19.66
C ALA A 471 19.20 -11.31 -18.68
N GLU A 472 20.18 -10.41 -18.58
CA GLU A 472 20.05 -9.14 -17.89
C GLU A 472 19.32 -8.16 -18.84
N VAL A 473 18.04 -7.91 -18.58
CA VAL A 473 17.18 -7.06 -19.43
C VAL A 473 17.50 -5.58 -19.22
N ALA A 474 17.81 -5.21 -17.99
CA ALA A 474 18.30 -3.89 -17.61
C ALA A 474 19.22 -4.04 -16.38
N PRO A 475 20.06 -3.05 -16.04
CA PRO A 475 21.06 -3.22 -14.97
C PRO A 475 20.49 -3.75 -13.66
N GLY A 476 20.91 -4.95 -13.26
CA GLY A 476 20.45 -5.63 -12.06
C GLY A 476 19.02 -6.21 -12.13
N LEU A 477 18.40 -6.24 -13.29
CA LEU A 477 17.09 -6.84 -13.52
C LEU A 477 17.20 -7.97 -14.55
N PHE A 478 16.95 -9.19 -14.11
CA PHE A 478 17.13 -10.41 -14.89
C PHE A 478 15.79 -11.07 -15.23
N GLU A 479 15.75 -11.87 -16.29
CA GLU A 479 14.55 -12.60 -16.73
C GLU A 479 13.94 -13.46 -15.63
N ALA A 480 14.74 -14.11 -14.78
CA ALA A 480 14.22 -14.91 -13.67
C ALA A 480 13.34 -14.10 -12.72
N GLU A 481 13.72 -12.87 -12.44
CA GLU A 481 12.92 -11.94 -11.62
C GLU A 481 11.67 -11.48 -12.36
N LEU A 482 11.78 -11.11 -13.63
CA LEU A 482 10.65 -10.68 -14.45
C LEU A 482 9.61 -11.80 -14.58
N HIS A 483 10.03 -13.04 -14.85
CA HIS A 483 9.13 -14.20 -14.87
C HIS A 483 8.43 -14.43 -13.52
N TYR A 484 9.15 -14.25 -12.40
CA TYR A 484 8.56 -14.32 -11.07
C TYR A 484 7.49 -13.23 -10.87
N LEU A 485 7.78 -11.98 -11.25
CA LEU A 485 6.84 -10.87 -11.13
C LEU A 485 5.57 -11.08 -11.96
N VAL A 486 5.72 -11.62 -13.17
CA VAL A 486 4.58 -11.96 -14.04
C VAL A 486 3.74 -13.08 -13.45
N ALA A 487 4.39 -14.17 -12.99
CA ALA A 487 3.70 -15.38 -12.55
C ALA A 487 3.12 -15.28 -11.14
N GLN A 488 3.81 -14.56 -10.22
CA GLN A 488 3.48 -14.57 -8.78
C GLN A 488 2.95 -13.23 -8.27
N GLU A 489 3.18 -12.13 -9.01
CA GLU A 489 2.88 -10.78 -8.55
C GLU A 489 2.01 -9.97 -9.52
N TRP A 490 1.39 -10.61 -10.50
CA TRP A 490 0.48 -9.97 -11.49
C TRP A 490 1.09 -8.80 -12.25
N ALA A 491 2.41 -8.70 -12.38
CA ALA A 491 3.01 -7.66 -13.21
C ALA A 491 2.67 -7.90 -14.69
N ARG A 492 2.03 -6.92 -15.36
CA ARG A 492 1.53 -7.07 -16.74
C ARG A 492 2.14 -6.06 -17.71
N ASP A 493 2.81 -5.07 -17.18
CA ASP A 493 3.44 -3.99 -17.93
C ASP A 493 4.72 -3.52 -17.24
N ALA A 494 5.50 -2.71 -17.95
CA ALA A 494 6.75 -2.16 -17.43
C ALA A 494 6.50 -1.24 -16.22
N ASP A 495 5.38 -0.53 -16.17
CA ASP A 495 5.05 0.35 -15.04
C ASP A 495 4.84 -0.45 -13.75
N ALA A 496 4.22 -1.63 -13.84
CA ALA A 496 4.10 -2.53 -12.72
C ALA A 496 5.48 -2.93 -12.17
N VAL A 497 6.40 -3.32 -13.05
CA VAL A 497 7.76 -3.73 -12.69
C VAL A 497 8.56 -2.55 -12.14
N LEU A 498 8.63 -1.44 -12.88
CA LEU A 498 9.55 -0.33 -12.64
C LEU A 498 9.15 0.56 -11.46
N TRP A 499 7.84 0.67 -11.16
CA TRP A 499 7.32 1.65 -10.21
C TRP A 499 6.54 1.06 -9.03
N ARG A 500 5.99 -0.15 -9.18
CA ARG A 500 5.20 -0.80 -8.11
C ARG A 500 5.85 -2.04 -7.51
N ARG A 501 6.48 -2.91 -8.32
CA ARG A 501 7.19 -4.11 -7.79
C ARG A 501 8.63 -3.78 -7.40
N SER A 502 9.21 -2.76 -8.04
CA SER A 502 10.50 -2.19 -7.69
C SER A 502 10.43 -0.66 -7.76
N LYS A 503 11.55 0.01 -7.65
CA LYS A 503 11.71 1.44 -7.97
C LYS A 503 12.86 1.62 -8.97
N LEU A 504 13.18 0.56 -9.73
CA LEU A 504 14.29 0.56 -10.69
C LEU A 504 14.13 1.60 -11.78
N GLY A 505 12.87 2.01 -12.07
CA GLY A 505 12.62 3.12 -12.99
C GLY A 505 13.31 4.44 -12.62
N LEU A 506 13.63 4.66 -11.34
CA LEU A 506 14.40 5.83 -10.89
C LEU A 506 15.87 5.79 -11.35
N HIS A 507 16.44 4.59 -11.45
CA HIS A 507 17.85 4.37 -11.73
C HIS A 507 18.14 4.16 -13.22
N TYR A 508 17.10 3.95 -14.04
CA TYR A 508 17.23 3.57 -15.44
C TYR A 508 17.12 4.75 -16.39
N THR A 509 17.92 4.70 -17.45
CA THR A 509 17.75 5.61 -18.62
C THR A 509 16.46 5.30 -19.36
N ALA A 510 16.06 6.15 -20.30
CA ALA A 510 14.89 5.92 -21.15
C ALA A 510 15.02 4.61 -21.95
N GLU A 511 16.21 4.33 -22.48
CA GLU A 511 16.51 3.11 -23.26
C GLU A 511 16.40 1.86 -22.41
N GLN A 512 16.88 1.91 -21.16
CA GLN A 512 16.78 0.79 -20.22
C GLN A 512 15.34 0.52 -19.78
N ARG A 513 14.54 1.58 -19.58
CA ARG A 513 13.09 1.43 -19.33
C ARG A 513 12.36 0.85 -20.54
N GLN A 514 12.76 1.26 -21.75
CA GLN A 514 12.20 0.72 -22.98
C GLN A 514 12.52 -0.77 -23.14
N ALA A 515 13.75 -1.22 -22.82
CA ALA A 515 14.10 -2.64 -22.86
C ALA A 515 13.21 -3.48 -21.94
N VAL A 516 12.86 -2.96 -20.74
CA VAL A 516 11.89 -3.62 -19.86
C VAL A 516 10.49 -3.63 -20.49
N ALA A 517 10.08 -2.54 -21.14
CA ALA A 517 8.78 -2.46 -21.82
C ALA A 517 8.68 -3.46 -22.97
N ASP A 518 9.73 -3.57 -23.77
CA ASP A 518 9.79 -4.51 -24.90
C ASP A 518 9.71 -5.98 -24.41
N TRP A 519 10.45 -6.28 -23.35
CA TRP A 519 10.38 -7.62 -22.72
C TRP A 519 8.98 -7.92 -22.20
N MET A 520 8.36 -6.96 -21.49
CA MET A 520 7.01 -7.11 -20.92
C MET A 520 5.94 -7.20 -22.00
N ALA A 521 6.09 -6.54 -23.15
CA ALA A 521 5.16 -6.64 -24.27
C ALA A 521 5.05 -8.08 -24.82
N VAL A 522 6.15 -8.85 -24.75
CA VAL A 522 6.19 -10.25 -25.19
C VAL A 522 5.70 -11.21 -24.09
N HIS A 523 6.04 -10.96 -22.82
CA HIS A 523 5.91 -11.93 -21.73
C HIS A 523 4.87 -11.53 -20.66
N GLY A 524 4.40 -10.28 -20.66
CA GLY A 524 3.47 -9.76 -19.65
C GLY A 524 1.99 -10.13 -19.82
N THR A 525 1.66 -10.90 -20.86
CA THR A 525 0.27 -11.28 -21.14
C THR A 525 -0.32 -12.16 -20.03
N ALA A 526 -1.46 -11.71 -19.48
CA ALA A 526 -2.23 -12.52 -18.54
C ALA A 526 -2.90 -13.68 -19.27
N PRO A 527 -3.12 -14.85 -18.63
CA PRO A 527 -4.27 -15.66 -18.99
C PRO A 527 -5.49 -14.76 -18.76
N GLY A 528 -6.26 -14.52 -19.81
CA GLY A 528 -7.51 -13.75 -19.69
C GLY A 528 -8.52 -14.49 -18.81
N LEU A 529 -9.70 -13.88 -18.60
CA LEU A 529 -10.85 -14.60 -18.06
C LEU A 529 -10.97 -15.90 -18.85
N ALA A 530 -10.98 -17.05 -18.17
CA ALA A 530 -10.90 -18.35 -18.80
C ALA A 530 -11.91 -18.44 -19.94
N GLU A 531 -11.46 -18.70 -21.15
CA GLU A 531 -12.34 -19.19 -22.20
C GLU A 531 -12.90 -20.51 -21.67
N ASP A 532 -14.22 -20.62 -21.63
CA ASP A 532 -14.89 -21.88 -21.35
C ASP A 532 -14.31 -22.94 -22.31
N SER A 533 -13.44 -23.81 -21.80
CA SER A 533 -12.92 -24.95 -22.54
C SER A 533 -14.04 -25.98 -22.72
N THR A 534 -15.00 -25.65 -23.57
CA THR A 534 -15.93 -26.60 -24.16
C THR A 534 -15.42 -27.00 -25.54
N THR A 535 -14.30 -27.72 -25.56
CA THR A 535 -14.02 -28.68 -26.64
C THR A 535 -13.54 -29.95 -25.97
N CYS A 536 -14.49 -30.74 -25.50
CA CYS A 536 -14.31 -32.17 -25.35
C CYS A 536 -14.46 -32.81 -26.74
N ASN A 537 -13.41 -33.40 -27.22
CA ASN A 537 -13.53 -34.59 -28.08
C ASN A 537 -13.84 -35.80 -27.22
#